data_c88eb72f0dac1f4ccd0523b21350a66e
#
_entry.id   c88eb72f0dac1f4ccd0523b21350a66e
#
_cell.length_a   1.000
_cell.length_b   1.000
_cell.length_c   1.000
_cell.angle_alpha   90.00
_cell.angle_beta   90.00
_cell.angle_gamma   90.00
#
_symmetry.space_group_name_H-M   'P 1'
#
loop_
_entity.id
_entity.type
_entity.pdbx_description
1 polymer ?
#
loop_
_entity_poly.entity_id
_entity_poly.type
_entity_poly.pdbx_seq_one_letter_code
_entity_poly.pdbx_strand_id
1 'polypeptide(L)'
;FVRDGKHWRRHGQAFPVALGRTGSAWGLGLHPAQTDGPQKQEGDGRSPAGVFALGSAFGYAITRPGTAMTYQPMLESSYCMDVPASPFYNRIVDAKKVGSAAIAGSTEPMRLDLHNQGDVRYREGFVIAHNPDNQPGKGSCIFAHLWRQPGEATAGCTAMPEVRMQALLDWLRPQDTPRFVLLPRAEYQRLQAQWK
;
A
#
# COMPACT_ATOMS: atom_id res chain seq x y z
N PHE A 1 -13.17 8.02 6.88
CA PHE A 1 -14.51 7.88 7.45
C PHE A 1 -14.43 7.05 8.72
N VAL A 2 -15.32 7.33 9.67
CA VAL A 2 -15.53 6.51 10.88
C VAL A 2 -16.96 6.01 10.89
N ARG A 3 -17.14 4.79 11.42
CA ARG A 3 -18.47 4.23 11.57
C ARG A 3 -19.14 4.81 12.82
N ASP A 4 -20.38 5.25 12.67
CA ASP A 4 -21.22 5.76 13.74
C ASP A 4 -22.54 4.99 13.69
N GLY A 5 -22.64 3.93 14.46
CA GLY A 5 -23.75 2.98 14.37
C GLY A 5 -23.85 2.32 12.99
N LYS A 6 -24.93 2.63 12.26
CA LYS A 6 -25.19 2.15 10.89
C LYS A 6 -24.68 3.09 9.79
N HIS A 7 -24.13 4.25 10.15
CA HIS A 7 -23.74 5.29 9.20
C HIS A 7 -22.23 5.49 9.15
N TRP A 8 -21.73 5.97 8.01
CA TRP A 8 -20.35 6.38 7.83
C TRP A 8 -20.26 7.90 7.86
N ARG A 9 -19.48 8.43 8.80
CA ARG A 9 -19.24 9.86 8.94
C ARG A 9 -17.82 10.20 8.46
N ARG A 10 -17.73 11.30 7.70
CA ARG A 10 -16.43 11.81 7.29
C ARG A 10 -15.61 12.22 8.51
N HIS A 11 -14.36 11.78 8.55
CA HIS A 11 -13.36 12.18 9.54
C HIS A 11 -12.27 13.00 8.84
N GLY A 12 -11.99 14.19 9.37
CA GLY A 12 -10.99 15.09 8.82
C GLY A 12 -11.34 15.71 7.46
N GLN A 13 -10.36 16.39 6.89
CA GLN A 13 -10.46 17.05 5.60
C GLN A 13 -9.92 16.15 4.47
N ALA A 14 -10.49 16.29 3.27
CA ALA A 14 -9.91 15.68 2.08
C ALA A 14 -8.56 16.30 1.76
N PHE A 15 -7.66 15.49 1.24
CA PHE A 15 -6.35 15.94 0.75
C PHE A 15 -6.00 15.17 -0.53
N PRO A 16 -5.16 15.75 -1.39
CA PRO A 16 -4.74 15.08 -2.61
C PRO A 16 -3.80 13.91 -2.31
N VAL A 17 -3.90 12.87 -3.14
CA VAL A 17 -2.98 11.74 -3.18
C VAL A 17 -2.55 11.49 -4.62
N ALA A 18 -1.39 10.88 -4.80
CA ALA A 18 -0.93 10.41 -6.11
C ALA A 18 -1.14 8.89 -6.21
N LEU A 19 -1.54 8.45 -7.38
CA LEU A 19 -1.83 7.06 -7.71
C LEU A 19 -0.92 6.55 -8.84
N GLY A 20 -1.12 5.32 -9.23
CA GLY A 20 -0.43 4.70 -10.35
C GLY A 20 -0.49 5.54 -11.63
N ARG A 21 0.65 5.65 -12.34
CA ARG A 21 0.80 6.47 -13.55
C ARG A 21 -0.16 6.10 -14.70
N THR A 22 -0.71 4.90 -14.68
CA THR A 22 -1.68 4.40 -15.65
C THR A 22 -3.09 4.27 -15.07
N GLY A 23 -3.35 4.92 -13.90
CA GLY A 23 -4.65 4.93 -13.24
C GLY A 23 -4.84 3.78 -12.26
N SER A 24 -6.01 3.16 -12.26
CA SER A 24 -6.36 2.05 -11.36
C SER A 24 -6.84 0.82 -12.12
N ALA A 25 -6.80 -0.34 -11.45
CA ALA A 25 -7.33 -1.61 -11.93
C ALA A 25 -7.89 -2.40 -10.74
N TRP A 26 -8.85 -3.28 -10.96
CA TRP A 26 -9.42 -4.10 -9.90
C TRP A 26 -8.37 -4.99 -9.24
N GLY A 27 -8.23 -4.84 -7.95
CA GLY A 27 -7.30 -5.60 -7.13
C GLY A 27 -7.94 -6.84 -6.50
N LEU A 28 -7.11 -7.61 -5.79
CA LEU A 28 -7.54 -8.71 -4.95
C LEU A 28 -7.55 -8.25 -3.49
N GLY A 29 -8.70 -8.21 -2.87
CA GLY A 29 -8.88 -7.67 -1.51
C GLY A 29 -10.11 -8.27 -0.83
N LEU A 30 -10.77 -7.47 0.00
CA LEU A 30 -11.91 -7.87 0.81
C LEU A 30 -13.26 -7.75 0.10
N HIS A 31 -13.28 -7.15 -1.07
CA HIS A 31 -14.47 -6.95 -1.88
C HIS A 31 -14.72 -8.17 -2.78
N PRO A 32 -15.98 -8.38 -3.21
CA PRO A 32 -16.28 -9.38 -4.21
C PRO A 32 -15.54 -9.12 -5.53
N ALA A 33 -15.12 -10.18 -6.21
CA ALA A 33 -14.43 -10.07 -7.49
C ALA A 33 -15.25 -9.21 -8.46
N GLN A 34 -14.56 -8.29 -9.15
CA GLN A 34 -15.14 -7.46 -10.21
C GLN A 34 -14.55 -7.90 -11.54
N THR A 35 -15.39 -8.28 -12.47
CA THR A 35 -14.97 -8.79 -13.78
C THR A 35 -14.93 -7.71 -14.87
N ASP A 36 -15.69 -6.64 -14.68
CA ASP A 36 -15.73 -5.53 -15.62
C ASP A 36 -14.59 -4.55 -15.37
N GLY A 37 -13.87 -4.21 -16.42
CA GLY A 37 -12.75 -3.28 -16.35
C GLY A 37 -11.39 -3.94 -16.19
N PRO A 38 -10.32 -3.13 -16.13
CA PRO A 38 -8.95 -3.64 -16.03
C PRO A 38 -8.71 -4.37 -14.71
N GLN A 39 -8.03 -5.51 -14.79
CA GLN A 39 -7.61 -6.30 -13.65
C GLN A 39 -6.14 -5.99 -13.33
N LYS A 40 -5.82 -5.82 -12.04
CA LYS A 40 -4.46 -5.50 -11.59
C LYS A 40 -3.48 -6.61 -11.97
N GLN A 41 -2.36 -6.22 -12.56
CA GLN A 41 -1.26 -7.10 -12.94
C GLN A 41 0.07 -6.53 -12.45
N GLU A 42 1.08 -7.40 -12.35
CA GLU A 42 2.43 -6.99 -12.02
C GLU A 42 2.97 -6.02 -13.09
N GLY A 43 3.63 -4.94 -12.65
CA GLY A 43 4.28 -3.98 -13.54
C GLY A 43 3.34 -3.09 -14.37
N ASP A 44 2.00 -3.18 -14.21
CA ASP A 44 1.03 -2.42 -15.02
C ASP A 44 0.96 -0.92 -14.72
N GLY A 45 1.65 -0.46 -13.67
CA GLY A 45 1.65 0.95 -13.25
C GLY A 45 0.31 1.44 -12.69
N ARG A 46 -0.61 0.54 -12.31
CA ARG A 46 -1.95 0.87 -11.79
C ARG A 46 -2.04 0.66 -10.30
N SER A 47 -2.74 1.56 -9.61
CA SER A 47 -3.11 1.32 -8.21
C SER A 47 -4.29 0.34 -8.13
N PRO A 48 -4.28 -0.61 -7.17
CA PRO A 48 -5.40 -1.54 -7.04
C PRO A 48 -6.65 -0.81 -6.55
N ALA A 49 -7.74 -0.94 -7.29
CA ALA A 49 -9.08 -0.51 -6.91
C ALA A 49 -9.76 -1.61 -6.09
N GLY A 50 -10.52 -1.22 -5.08
CA GLY A 50 -11.26 -2.15 -4.21
C GLY A 50 -11.22 -1.76 -2.73
N VAL A 51 -11.45 -2.74 -1.88
CA VAL A 51 -11.40 -2.65 -0.42
C VAL A 51 -10.33 -3.59 0.10
N PHE A 52 -9.40 -3.07 0.91
CA PHE A 52 -8.24 -3.81 1.38
C PHE A 52 -8.07 -3.69 2.89
N ALA A 53 -7.57 -4.73 3.53
CA ALA A 53 -7.02 -4.63 4.87
C ALA A 53 -5.75 -3.79 4.86
N LEU A 54 -5.36 -3.30 6.03
CA LEU A 54 -4.05 -2.69 6.23
C LEU A 54 -3.10 -3.71 6.84
N GLY A 55 -1.89 -3.76 6.32
CA GLY A 55 -0.79 -4.51 6.91
C GLY A 55 0.01 -3.67 7.91
N SER A 56 1.26 -4.04 8.14
CA SER A 56 2.14 -3.31 9.05
C SER A 56 2.47 -1.91 8.54
N ALA A 57 2.64 -0.98 9.48
CA ALA A 57 3.36 0.26 9.22
C ALA A 57 4.85 -0.05 9.08
N PHE A 58 5.56 0.78 8.34
CA PHE A 58 7.00 0.66 8.14
C PHE A 58 7.68 2.03 8.04
N GLY A 59 9.00 2.04 8.15
CA GLY A 59 9.78 3.26 7.94
C GLY A 59 11.26 3.09 8.22
N TYR A 60 12.03 4.19 8.11
CA TYR A 60 13.48 4.16 8.28
C TYR A 60 13.91 4.21 9.76
N ALA A 61 13.08 4.76 10.62
CA ALA A 61 13.35 4.78 12.06
C ALA A 61 13.25 3.38 12.68
N ILE A 62 14.00 3.13 13.73
CA ILE A 62 13.97 1.84 14.45
C ILE A 62 12.62 1.65 15.16
N THR A 63 12.01 2.74 15.59
CA THR A 63 10.68 2.75 16.23
C THR A 63 9.85 3.91 15.69
N ARG A 64 8.54 3.79 15.82
CA ARG A 64 7.62 4.89 15.50
C ARG A 64 6.64 5.08 16.66
N PRO A 65 6.98 5.94 17.63
CA PRO A 65 6.07 6.29 18.73
C PRO A 65 4.75 6.86 18.21
N GLY A 66 3.65 6.62 18.91
CA GLY A 66 2.32 7.14 18.58
C GLY A 66 1.49 6.23 17.67
N THR A 67 2.09 5.36 16.88
CA THR A 67 1.30 4.39 16.09
C THR A 67 0.86 3.19 16.94
N ALA A 68 -0.38 2.77 16.79
CA ALA A 68 -0.88 1.50 17.35
C ALA A 68 -0.74 0.34 16.36
N MET A 69 -0.37 0.61 15.11
CA MET A 69 -0.12 -0.43 14.10
C MET A 69 1.15 -1.23 14.46
N THR A 70 1.18 -2.49 14.06
CA THR A 70 2.45 -3.23 14.03
C THR A 70 3.43 -2.46 13.16
N TYR A 71 4.59 -2.11 13.70
CA TYR A 71 5.61 -1.35 12.99
C TYR A 71 6.81 -2.23 12.66
N GLN A 72 7.26 -2.16 11.42
CA GLN A 72 8.42 -2.86 10.92
C GLN A 72 9.49 -1.85 10.49
N PRO A 73 10.61 -1.72 11.20
CA PRO A 73 11.74 -0.90 10.73
C PRO A 73 12.34 -1.51 9.47
N MET A 74 12.60 -0.68 8.46
CA MET A 74 13.25 -1.12 7.24
C MET A 74 14.76 -1.07 7.42
N LEU A 75 15.40 -2.19 7.16
CA LEU A 75 16.85 -2.36 7.17
C LEU A 75 17.42 -2.15 5.77
N GLU A 76 18.72 -1.89 5.65
CA GLU A 76 19.42 -1.84 4.37
C GLU A 76 19.19 -3.10 3.52
N SER A 77 19.04 -4.24 4.20
CA SER A 77 18.78 -5.55 3.59
C SER A 77 17.31 -5.88 3.39
N SER A 78 16.38 -4.94 3.62
CA SER A 78 14.93 -5.16 3.42
C SER A 78 14.53 -4.92 1.98
N TYR A 79 13.84 -5.90 1.38
CA TYR A 79 13.31 -5.85 0.02
C TYR A 79 11.86 -6.31 0.01
N CYS A 80 11.01 -5.66 -0.77
CA CYS A 80 9.72 -6.25 -1.12
C CYS A 80 9.87 -7.04 -2.42
N MET A 81 9.40 -8.29 -2.42
CA MET A 81 9.60 -9.20 -3.55
C MET A 81 8.53 -9.02 -4.60
N ASP A 82 8.87 -8.31 -5.66
CA ASP A 82 8.05 -8.03 -6.84
C ASP A 82 8.32 -8.99 -8.02
N VAL A 83 9.01 -10.08 -7.75
CA VAL A 83 9.36 -11.12 -8.75
C VAL A 83 8.32 -12.24 -8.68
N PRO A 84 7.45 -12.43 -9.69
CA PRO A 84 6.36 -13.40 -9.64
C PRO A 84 6.78 -14.86 -9.42
N ALA A 85 7.97 -15.24 -9.86
CA ALA A 85 8.51 -16.59 -9.65
C ALA A 85 9.12 -16.81 -8.26
N SER A 86 9.26 -15.78 -7.44
CA SER A 86 9.84 -15.89 -6.11
C SER A 86 8.87 -16.55 -5.13
N PRO A 87 9.35 -17.48 -4.27
CA PRO A 87 8.54 -18.02 -3.16
C PRO A 87 8.19 -16.94 -2.12
N PHE A 88 8.85 -15.78 -2.18
CA PHE A 88 8.60 -14.64 -1.32
C PHE A 88 7.76 -13.54 -2.01
N TYR A 89 7.21 -13.82 -3.19
CA TYR A 89 6.43 -12.83 -3.95
C TYR A 89 5.42 -12.08 -3.06
N ASN A 90 5.33 -10.76 -3.23
CA ASN A 90 4.47 -9.85 -2.47
C ASN A 90 4.76 -9.79 -0.95
N ARG A 91 5.99 -10.07 -0.53
CA ARG A 91 6.40 -10.03 0.88
C ARG A 91 7.63 -9.15 1.06
N ILE A 92 7.67 -8.42 2.18
CA ILE A 92 8.87 -7.72 2.61
C ILE A 92 9.75 -8.74 3.35
N VAL A 93 10.98 -8.92 2.87
CA VAL A 93 11.95 -9.87 3.42
C VAL A 93 13.25 -9.16 3.78
N ASP A 94 14.01 -9.76 4.69
CA ASP A 94 15.38 -9.35 5.02
C ASP A 94 16.36 -10.28 4.30
N ALA A 95 17.12 -9.75 3.35
CA ALA A 95 18.12 -10.50 2.59
C ALA A 95 19.15 -11.22 3.45
N LYS A 96 19.45 -10.68 4.66
CA LYS A 96 20.35 -11.35 5.63
C LYS A 96 19.74 -12.61 6.22
N LYS A 97 18.41 -12.75 6.22
CA LYS A 97 17.70 -13.93 6.73
C LYS A 97 17.38 -14.94 5.63
N VAL A 98 16.97 -14.46 4.45
CA VAL A 98 16.55 -15.36 3.34
C VAL A 98 17.68 -15.67 2.35
N GLY A 99 18.81 -14.96 2.43
CA GLY A 99 19.93 -15.08 1.53
C GLY A 99 19.83 -14.14 0.33
N SER A 100 20.98 -13.70 -0.21
CA SER A 100 21.03 -12.74 -1.33
C SER A 100 20.41 -13.30 -2.63
N ALA A 101 20.51 -14.61 -2.85
CA ALA A 101 19.88 -15.25 -4.01
C ALA A 101 18.33 -15.13 -3.98
N ALA A 102 17.73 -15.09 -2.80
CA ALA A 102 16.29 -15.01 -2.65
C ALA A 102 15.70 -13.65 -3.04
N ILE A 103 16.51 -12.58 -3.04
CA ILE A 103 16.11 -11.24 -3.46
C ILE A 103 16.49 -10.90 -4.89
N ALA A 104 17.09 -11.85 -5.62
CA ALA A 104 17.52 -11.63 -6.98
C ALA A 104 16.34 -11.21 -7.88
N GLY A 105 16.56 -10.16 -8.68
CA GLY A 105 15.55 -9.62 -9.59
C GLY A 105 14.53 -8.67 -8.94
N SER A 106 14.49 -8.52 -7.60
CA SER A 106 13.64 -7.51 -6.97
C SER A 106 14.07 -6.10 -7.38
N THR A 107 13.09 -5.28 -7.73
CA THR A 107 13.27 -3.85 -8.04
C THR A 107 12.85 -2.93 -6.89
N GLU A 108 12.45 -3.52 -5.74
CA GLU A 108 11.79 -2.81 -4.64
C GLU A 108 12.59 -2.87 -3.31
N PRO A 109 13.80 -2.24 -3.24
CA PRO A 109 14.50 -2.09 -1.97
C PRO A 109 13.72 -1.17 -1.04
N MET A 110 13.54 -1.57 0.23
CA MET A 110 12.72 -0.80 1.18
C MET A 110 13.46 0.39 1.81
N ARG A 111 14.79 0.44 1.73
CA ARG A 111 15.60 1.60 2.15
C ARG A 111 16.00 2.41 0.92
N LEU A 112 15.01 3.09 0.33
CA LEU A 112 15.24 3.92 -0.86
C LEU A 112 16.26 5.02 -0.63
N ASP A 113 16.40 5.53 0.59
CA ASP A 113 17.42 6.51 0.96
C ASP A 113 18.84 5.97 0.77
N LEU A 114 19.06 4.69 0.97
CA LEU A 114 20.37 4.04 0.78
C LEU A 114 20.58 3.52 -0.65
N HIS A 115 19.50 3.10 -1.31
CA HIS A 115 19.57 2.47 -2.64
C HIS A 115 19.23 3.42 -3.80
N ASN A 116 18.65 4.60 -3.52
CA ASN A 116 18.18 5.54 -4.52
C ASN A 116 18.43 7.01 -4.11
N GLN A 117 19.71 7.37 -3.91
CA GLN A 117 20.19 8.74 -3.75
C GLN A 117 19.43 9.58 -2.68
N GLY A 118 19.14 9.01 -1.52
CA GLY A 118 18.49 9.72 -0.43
C GLY A 118 16.97 9.85 -0.57
N ASP A 119 16.33 9.04 -1.41
CA ASP A 119 14.89 9.04 -1.62
C ASP A 119 14.12 8.72 -0.31
N VAL A 120 13.22 9.61 0.07
CA VAL A 120 12.50 9.55 1.34
C VAL A 120 11.11 8.91 1.27
N ARG A 121 10.69 8.42 0.10
CA ARG A 121 9.31 7.93 -0.11
C ARG A 121 8.90 6.85 0.90
N TYR A 122 9.82 5.97 1.31
CA TYR A 122 9.56 4.88 2.26
C TYR A 122 10.00 5.21 3.69
N ARG A 123 10.31 6.50 3.98
CA ARG A 123 10.64 6.94 5.34
C ARG A 123 9.51 6.67 6.34
N GLU A 124 8.25 6.75 5.88
CA GLU A 124 7.05 6.34 6.60
C GLU A 124 6.01 5.81 5.61
N GLY A 125 5.32 4.75 6.01
CA GLY A 125 4.26 4.15 5.20
C GLY A 125 3.57 2.99 5.89
N PHE A 126 2.63 2.37 5.18
CA PHE A 126 2.01 1.12 5.59
C PHE A 126 1.64 0.27 4.36
N VAL A 127 1.55 -1.02 4.59
CA VAL A 127 1.17 -1.99 3.56
C VAL A 127 -0.33 -1.92 3.31
N ILE A 128 -0.73 -1.81 2.05
CA ILE A 128 -2.09 -2.05 1.58
C ILE A 128 -2.16 -3.52 1.18
N ALA A 129 -2.94 -4.33 1.90
CA ALA A 129 -2.98 -5.77 1.73
C ALA A 129 -3.73 -6.18 0.45
N HIS A 130 -3.16 -5.76 -0.68
CA HIS A 130 -3.56 -6.22 -2.01
C HIS A 130 -2.93 -7.60 -2.27
N ASN A 131 -3.67 -8.47 -2.96
CA ASN A 131 -3.23 -9.82 -3.31
C ASN A 131 -2.77 -10.61 -2.08
N PRO A 132 -3.62 -10.80 -1.05
CA PRO A 132 -3.23 -11.39 0.22
C PRO A 132 -2.76 -12.84 0.12
N ASP A 133 -3.18 -13.55 -0.92
CA ASP A 133 -2.76 -14.93 -1.20
C ASP A 133 -1.45 -15.00 -2.02
N ASN A 134 -0.82 -13.85 -2.30
CA ASN A 134 0.44 -13.75 -3.05
C ASN A 134 0.38 -14.45 -4.42
N GLN A 135 -0.74 -14.34 -5.12
CA GLN A 135 -0.93 -14.94 -6.45
C GLN A 135 0.07 -14.35 -7.45
N PRO A 136 0.92 -15.15 -8.09
CA PRO A 136 1.95 -14.66 -8.99
C PRO A 136 1.38 -13.81 -10.14
N GLY A 137 2.02 -12.67 -10.41
CA GLY A 137 1.65 -11.78 -11.52
C GLY A 137 0.40 -10.92 -11.29
N LYS A 138 -0.26 -11.03 -10.14
CA LYS A 138 -1.48 -10.24 -9.81
C LYS A 138 -1.19 -8.91 -9.15
N GLY A 139 0.06 -8.48 -9.12
CA GLY A 139 0.52 -7.27 -8.48
C GLY A 139 1.03 -7.50 -7.07
N SER A 140 2.10 -6.81 -6.72
CA SER A 140 2.82 -6.96 -5.46
C SER A 140 3.26 -5.60 -4.91
N CYS A 141 3.71 -5.59 -3.66
CA CYS A 141 4.41 -4.46 -3.04
C CYS A 141 3.59 -3.16 -3.09
N ILE A 142 2.32 -3.24 -2.74
CA ILE A 142 1.42 -2.09 -2.75
C ILE A 142 1.40 -1.41 -1.38
N PHE A 143 1.84 -0.16 -1.36
CA PHE A 143 1.99 0.63 -0.15
C PHE A 143 1.22 1.95 -0.20
N ALA A 144 0.87 2.48 0.98
CA ALA A 144 0.71 3.92 1.18
C ALA A 144 2.05 4.46 1.68
N HIS A 145 2.59 5.51 1.04
CA HIS A 145 3.90 6.06 1.36
C HIS A 145 3.97 7.58 1.11
N LEU A 146 5.09 8.21 1.41
CA LEU A 146 5.29 9.62 1.13
C LEU A 146 5.45 9.86 -0.37
N TRP A 147 4.98 10.98 -0.88
CA TRP A 147 5.37 11.41 -2.23
C TRP A 147 6.73 12.11 -2.22
N ARG A 148 7.44 12.05 -3.31
CA ARG A 148 8.68 12.79 -3.51
C ARG A 148 8.38 14.26 -3.78
N GLN A 149 7.35 14.50 -4.58
CA GLN A 149 6.79 15.83 -4.87
C GLN A 149 5.27 15.75 -5.08
N PRO A 150 4.53 16.85 -4.85
CA PRO A 150 3.09 16.87 -5.00
C PRO A 150 2.61 16.40 -6.38
N GLY A 151 1.71 15.39 -6.39
CA GLY A 151 1.09 14.87 -7.61
C GLY A 151 1.97 13.95 -8.45
N GLU A 152 3.19 13.62 -8.02
CA GLU A 152 4.04 12.66 -8.73
C GLU A 152 3.41 11.25 -8.69
N ALA A 153 3.11 10.72 -9.88
CA ALA A 153 2.49 9.42 -10.03
C ALA A 153 3.41 8.28 -9.59
N THR A 154 2.82 7.19 -9.10
CA THR A 154 3.51 6.01 -8.62
C THR A 154 3.54 4.87 -9.65
N ALA A 155 4.17 3.76 -9.30
CA ALA A 155 4.10 2.52 -10.08
C ALA A 155 2.86 1.65 -9.74
N GLY A 156 2.09 2.05 -8.69
CA GLY A 156 0.92 1.31 -8.22
C GLY A 156 0.53 1.64 -6.78
N CYS A 157 1.46 2.16 -5.99
CA CYS A 157 1.22 2.61 -4.62
C CYS A 157 0.31 3.84 -4.56
N THR A 158 -0.05 4.24 -3.33
CA THR A 158 -0.72 5.50 -3.05
C THR A 158 0.23 6.42 -2.29
N ALA A 159 0.60 7.55 -2.88
CA ALA A 159 1.54 8.49 -2.26
C ALA A 159 0.83 9.75 -1.76
N MET A 160 1.31 10.32 -0.65
CA MET A 160 0.68 11.45 0.01
C MET A 160 1.70 12.34 0.74
N PRO A 161 1.28 13.58 1.16
CA PRO A 161 2.12 14.44 1.99
C PRO A 161 2.50 13.77 3.32
N GLU A 162 3.72 14.02 3.79
CA GLU A 162 4.23 13.48 5.06
C GLU A 162 3.32 13.78 6.25
N VAL A 163 2.84 15.03 6.39
CA VAL A 163 1.94 15.42 7.47
C VAL A 163 0.64 14.60 7.47
N ARG A 164 0.19 14.13 6.32
CA ARG A 164 -1.01 13.28 6.21
C ARG A 164 -0.72 11.84 6.55
N MET A 165 0.45 11.35 6.14
CA MET A 165 0.91 10.01 6.52
C MET A 165 1.07 9.90 8.04
N GLN A 166 1.72 10.88 8.66
CA GLN A 166 1.89 10.93 10.11
C GLN A 166 0.54 10.93 10.84
N ALA A 167 -0.38 11.80 10.42
CA ALA A 167 -1.72 11.86 11.00
C ALA A 167 -2.49 10.52 10.85
N LEU A 168 -2.34 9.83 9.73
CA LEU A 168 -2.94 8.51 9.54
C LEU A 168 -2.31 7.46 10.45
N LEU A 169 -0.98 7.39 10.53
CA LEU A 169 -0.29 6.42 11.38
C LEU A 169 -0.59 6.62 12.86
N ASP A 170 -0.82 7.86 13.29
CA ASP A 170 -1.23 8.18 14.67
C ASP A 170 -2.70 7.89 14.94
N TRP A 171 -3.55 7.90 13.91
CA TRP A 171 -4.99 7.71 14.03
C TRP A 171 -5.43 6.25 13.88
N LEU A 172 -4.75 5.48 13.01
CA LEU A 172 -5.13 4.10 12.70
C LEU A 172 -4.97 3.19 13.93
N ARG A 173 -6.01 2.38 14.20
CA ARG A 173 -6.07 1.41 15.30
C ARG A 173 -6.46 0.04 14.75
N PRO A 174 -5.61 -0.98 14.86
CA PRO A 174 -5.91 -2.34 14.34
C PRO A 174 -7.21 -2.93 14.89
N GLN A 175 -7.53 -2.67 16.17
CA GLN A 175 -8.77 -3.16 16.79
C GLN A 175 -10.04 -2.62 16.13
N ASP A 176 -9.97 -1.47 15.45
CA ASP A 176 -11.10 -0.88 14.71
C ASP A 176 -11.24 -1.49 13.31
N THR A 177 -10.39 -2.46 12.98
CA THR A 177 -10.35 -3.15 11.69
C THR A 177 -10.39 -2.19 10.49
N PRO A 178 -9.44 -1.22 10.41
CA PRO A 178 -9.47 -0.20 9.37
C PRO A 178 -9.38 -0.82 7.97
N ARG A 179 -9.97 -0.12 7.00
CA ARG A 179 -9.94 -0.52 5.59
C ARG A 179 -9.39 0.61 4.72
N PHE A 180 -8.58 0.25 3.77
CA PHE A 180 -8.22 1.12 2.67
C PHE A 180 -9.22 0.89 1.53
N VAL A 181 -9.81 1.96 1.01
CA VAL A 181 -10.75 1.90 -0.11
C VAL A 181 -10.25 2.83 -1.20
N LEU A 182 -10.01 2.29 -2.39
CA LEU A 182 -9.71 3.06 -3.58
C LEU A 182 -10.71 2.70 -4.66
N LEU A 183 -11.50 3.68 -5.09
CA LEU A 183 -12.47 3.50 -6.16
C LEU A 183 -12.50 4.73 -7.06
N PRO A 184 -12.48 4.58 -8.38
CA PRO A 184 -12.94 5.63 -9.29
C PRO A 184 -14.35 6.08 -8.93
N ARG A 185 -14.65 7.37 -9.13
CA ARG A 185 -15.97 7.92 -8.76
C ARG A 185 -17.13 7.14 -9.37
N ALA A 186 -17.03 6.75 -10.63
CA ALA A 186 -18.06 5.98 -11.30
C ALA A 186 -18.29 4.62 -10.63
N GLU A 187 -17.20 3.92 -10.26
CA GLU A 187 -17.29 2.63 -9.56
C GLU A 187 -17.88 2.79 -8.15
N TYR A 188 -17.47 3.84 -7.43
CA TYR A 188 -18.07 4.14 -6.15
C TYR A 188 -19.58 4.36 -6.26
N GLN A 189 -20.04 5.14 -7.24
CA GLN A 189 -21.47 5.39 -7.47
C GLN A 189 -22.23 4.10 -7.84
N ARG A 190 -21.63 3.24 -8.64
CA ARG A 190 -22.20 1.96 -9.04
C ARG A 190 -22.34 0.99 -7.86
N LEU A 191 -21.33 0.93 -7.01
CA LEU A 191 -21.19 -0.11 -5.97
C LEU A 191 -21.70 0.33 -4.59
N GLN A 192 -21.88 1.62 -4.33
CA GLN A 192 -22.23 2.13 -2.99
C GLN A 192 -23.52 1.53 -2.42
N ALA A 193 -24.45 1.08 -3.25
CA ALA A 193 -25.68 0.43 -2.78
C ALA A 193 -25.46 -1.05 -2.41
N GLN A 194 -24.45 -1.70 -3.00
CA GLN A 194 -24.13 -3.12 -2.82
C GLN A 194 -23.11 -3.36 -1.71
N TRP A 195 -22.18 -2.41 -1.53
CA TRP A 195 -21.09 -2.49 -0.56
C TRP A 195 -21.40 -1.70 0.73
N LYS A 196 -22.53 -2.03 1.35
CA LYS A 196 -22.98 -1.41 2.60
C LYS A 196 -22.40 -2.10 3.84
#